data_01c81268ad80d59803d80b2cbf5a14ee
#
_entry.id   01c81268ad80d59803d80b2cbf5a14ee
#
_cell.length_a   1.000
_cell.length_b   1.000
_cell.length_c   1.000
_cell.angle_alpha   90.00
_cell.angle_beta   90.00
_cell.angle_gamma   90.00
#
_symmetry.space_group_name_H-M   'P 1'
#
loop_
_entity.id
_entity.type
_entity.pdbx_description
1 polymer ?
#
loop_
_entity_poly.entity_id
_entity_poly.type
_entity_poly.pdbx_seq_one_letter_code
_entity_poly.pdbx_strand_id
1 'polypeptide(L)'
;PRGVIITGVSSHPGKFGFVALHNILTCGYEGSVFAVGREAGTVLDRPVLASVDEVPDGSADLLIICTPVSVNEEILVSAAQKGVRAIFVAAGGYSESGPEGMAAEARLTSLANELGLILAGPNGQGVISTPVGLCAQIVAPWPPRGRIGVASQSGNLVSAFLNLAEQTGIGISRAVSAGNAAATGLVDYLEWFADDPETDVALCYVEGLSDGRDFFERVRQVSLKMPVVVIKGGTTSGGQRAAASHTGSLASDDRIFSGMARQAGLLRSPSIEAAFDVAATLATQPLPQGNQVVILTTAGGWGVVAADAVTAHPDLELSTLPEDLFATIDDMLPPRWSRNNPVDLAGGETRETIPELLHLVASHPDVDSILQLGLGIQGNTASLTRNGPFYPEHGLERIVDFHERQEHLYATAAVEASSTYSKPILVASELATARPDNPMVAAVRGAGRLCYTSADRAVAALGQASRYATWRRART
;
A
#
# COMPACT_ATOMS: atom_id res chain seq x y z
N PRO A 1 -5.28 -6.80 -19.64
CA PRO A 1 -5.61 -6.73 -21.08
C PRO A 1 -4.73 -7.67 -21.89
N ARG A 2 -5.22 -8.11 -23.06
CA ARG A 2 -4.45 -8.91 -24.02
C ARG A 2 -3.48 -8.05 -24.81
N GLY A 3 -3.85 -6.80 -25.01
CA GLY A 3 -3.02 -5.82 -25.67
C GLY A 3 -3.34 -4.40 -25.22
N VAL A 4 -2.39 -3.50 -25.40
CA VAL A 4 -2.46 -2.08 -25.04
C VAL A 4 -2.11 -1.23 -26.25
N ILE A 5 -2.94 -0.24 -26.55
CA ILE A 5 -2.66 0.82 -27.52
C ILE A 5 -2.23 2.07 -26.74
N ILE A 6 -1.20 2.77 -27.21
CA ILE A 6 -0.75 4.03 -26.61
C ILE A 6 -0.76 5.08 -27.70
N THR A 7 -1.53 6.17 -27.52
CA THR A 7 -1.54 7.30 -28.44
C THR A 7 -0.60 8.43 -27.98
N GLY A 8 -0.21 9.30 -28.90
CA GLY A 8 0.71 10.39 -28.61
C GLY A 8 2.17 9.95 -28.43
N VAL A 9 2.52 8.77 -28.97
CA VAL A 9 3.90 8.29 -28.95
C VAL A 9 4.76 9.13 -29.88
N SER A 10 5.93 9.50 -29.41
CA SER A 10 6.95 10.23 -30.17
C SER A 10 8.34 9.79 -29.72
N SER A 11 9.37 10.12 -30.47
CA SER A 11 10.77 9.86 -30.15
C SER A 11 11.31 10.69 -28.96
N HIS A 12 10.56 11.67 -28.47
CA HIS A 12 10.98 12.56 -27.38
C HIS A 12 10.75 11.93 -26.01
N PRO A 13 11.83 11.64 -25.22
CA PRO A 13 11.73 10.87 -23.95
C PRO A 13 10.91 11.56 -22.85
N GLY A 14 10.70 12.88 -22.91
CA GLY A 14 9.89 13.65 -21.94
C GLY A 14 8.40 13.69 -22.24
N LYS A 15 7.91 13.05 -23.32
CA LYS A 15 6.49 13.03 -23.65
C LYS A 15 5.79 11.83 -23.00
N PHE A 16 4.55 12.04 -22.55
CA PHE A 16 3.77 11.01 -21.82
C PHE A 16 3.65 9.71 -22.61
N GLY A 17 3.40 9.78 -23.94
CA GLY A 17 3.31 8.59 -24.77
C GLY A 17 4.62 7.80 -24.87
N PHE A 18 5.79 8.46 -24.86
CA PHE A 18 7.08 7.79 -24.78
C PHE A 18 7.25 7.09 -23.42
N VAL A 19 6.98 7.82 -22.32
CA VAL A 19 7.14 7.30 -20.95
C VAL A 19 6.21 6.13 -20.69
N ALA A 20 4.94 6.21 -21.11
CA ALA A 20 3.99 5.11 -20.97
C ALA A 20 4.45 3.87 -21.76
N LEU A 21 4.91 4.04 -23.00
CA LEU A 21 5.46 2.95 -23.81
C LEU A 21 6.69 2.31 -23.13
N HIS A 22 7.63 3.15 -22.70
CA HIS A 22 8.83 2.70 -21.98
C HIS A 22 8.48 1.87 -20.75
N ASN A 23 7.58 2.36 -19.89
CA ASN A 23 7.20 1.71 -18.65
C ASN A 23 6.53 0.35 -18.91
N ILE A 24 5.61 0.28 -19.87
CA ILE A 24 4.96 -1.00 -20.22
C ILE A 24 5.98 -2.03 -20.72
N LEU A 25 6.92 -1.61 -21.59
CA LEU A 25 7.92 -2.52 -22.13
C LEU A 25 8.95 -2.97 -21.09
N THR A 26 9.21 -2.15 -20.07
CA THR A 26 10.24 -2.42 -19.05
C THR A 26 9.69 -3.30 -17.89
N CYS A 27 8.41 -3.21 -17.57
CA CYS A 27 7.82 -3.90 -16.42
C CYS A 27 7.48 -5.37 -16.66
N GLY A 28 7.77 -5.92 -17.82
CA GLY A 28 7.54 -7.35 -18.13
C GLY A 28 6.12 -7.69 -18.58
N TYR A 29 5.40 -6.72 -19.15
CA TYR A 29 4.10 -6.99 -19.75
C TYR A 29 4.26 -7.87 -21.02
N GLU A 30 3.61 -9.02 -21.02
CA GLU A 30 3.73 -10.02 -22.10
C GLU A 30 2.69 -9.85 -23.23
N GLY A 31 1.71 -8.96 -23.04
CA GLY A 31 0.67 -8.68 -24.04
C GLY A 31 1.17 -7.86 -25.23
N SER A 32 0.34 -7.73 -26.25
CA SER A 32 0.65 -6.91 -27.42
C SER A 32 0.70 -5.42 -27.07
N VAL A 33 1.67 -4.68 -27.61
CA VAL A 33 1.82 -3.23 -27.37
C VAL A 33 1.90 -2.50 -28.72
N PHE A 34 0.95 -1.61 -28.95
CA PHE A 34 0.82 -0.83 -30.18
C PHE A 34 1.09 0.66 -29.91
N ALA A 35 2.12 1.19 -30.54
CA ALA A 35 2.46 2.61 -30.46
C ALA A 35 1.78 3.37 -31.58
N VAL A 36 1.03 4.43 -31.27
CA VAL A 36 0.35 5.30 -32.24
C VAL A 36 0.85 6.74 -32.08
N GLY A 37 1.28 7.36 -33.17
CA GLY A 37 1.86 8.69 -33.16
C GLY A 37 1.81 9.38 -34.52
N ARG A 38 2.14 10.68 -34.55
CA ARG A 38 2.12 11.47 -35.77
C ARG A 38 3.29 11.19 -36.72
N GLU A 39 4.43 10.81 -36.14
CA GLU A 39 5.67 10.58 -36.87
C GLU A 39 5.83 9.08 -37.11
N ALA A 40 5.84 8.69 -38.38
CA ALA A 40 6.16 7.32 -38.75
C ALA A 40 7.62 6.99 -38.38
N GLY A 41 7.86 5.73 -37.99
CA GLY A 41 9.21 5.29 -37.62
C GLY A 41 9.17 4.23 -36.52
N THR A 42 10.22 4.22 -35.70
CA THR A 42 10.38 3.26 -34.61
C THR A 42 10.71 4.00 -33.32
N VAL A 43 10.00 3.69 -32.23
CA VAL A 43 10.27 4.19 -30.89
C VAL A 43 10.41 2.99 -29.95
N LEU A 44 11.54 2.91 -29.23
CA LEU A 44 11.85 1.78 -28.34
C LEU A 44 11.65 0.42 -29.03
N ASP A 45 12.20 0.28 -30.25
CA ASP A 45 12.10 -0.91 -31.11
C ASP A 45 10.67 -1.34 -31.50
N ARG A 46 9.69 -0.42 -31.34
CA ARG A 46 8.30 -0.64 -31.76
C ARG A 46 7.95 0.25 -32.94
N PRO A 47 7.33 -0.30 -33.99
CA PRO A 47 6.84 0.51 -35.09
C PRO A 47 5.74 1.44 -34.59
N VAL A 48 5.77 2.70 -35.05
CA VAL A 48 4.74 3.69 -34.74
C VAL A 48 3.73 3.72 -35.87
N LEU A 49 2.48 3.38 -35.56
CA LEU A 49 1.34 3.44 -36.44
C LEU A 49 0.83 4.89 -36.53
N ALA A 50 0.29 5.27 -37.67
CA ALA A 50 -0.22 6.63 -37.88
C ALA A 50 -1.59 6.86 -37.24
N SER A 51 -2.39 5.80 -37.08
CA SER A 51 -3.76 5.84 -36.55
C SER A 51 -4.08 4.58 -35.74
N VAL A 52 -5.04 4.68 -34.83
CA VAL A 52 -5.65 3.54 -34.13
C VAL A 52 -6.31 2.57 -35.12
N ASP A 53 -6.74 3.08 -36.29
CA ASP A 53 -7.38 2.27 -37.34
C ASP A 53 -6.42 1.24 -37.98
N GLU A 54 -5.11 1.43 -37.86
CA GLU A 54 -4.09 0.50 -38.33
C GLU A 54 -3.83 -0.67 -37.37
N VAL A 55 -4.36 -0.57 -36.12
CA VAL A 55 -4.24 -1.66 -35.15
C VAL A 55 -5.14 -2.83 -35.58
N PRO A 56 -4.64 -4.08 -35.53
CA PRO A 56 -5.47 -5.25 -35.87
C PRO A 56 -6.70 -5.37 -34.95
N ASP A 57 -7.86 -5.71 -35.52
CA ASP A 57 -9.12 -5.84 -34.78
C ASP A 57 -9.01 -6.87 -33.66
N GLY A 58 -9.52 -6.51 -32.46
CA GLY A 58 -9.57 -7.38 -31.28
C GLY A 58 -8.20 -7.72 -30.67
N SER A 59 -7.11 -7.08 -31.12
CA SER A 59 -5.75 -7.33 -30.61
C SER A 59 -5.42 -6.55 -29.32
N ALA A 60 -6.24 -5.59 -28.94
CA ALA A 60 -6.05 -4.78 -27.73
C ALA A 60 -7.39 -4.54 -26.99
N ASP A 61 -7.32 -4.55 -25.66
CA ASP A 61 -8.46 -4.31 -24.77
C ASP A 61 -8.37 -2.96 -24.05
N LEU A 62 -7.17 -2.38 -23.98
CA LEU A 62 -6.89 -1.14 -23.26
C LEU A 62 -6.25 -0.10 -24.21
N LEU A 63 -6.72 1.13 -24.13
CA LEU A 63 -6.11 2.29 -24.79
C LEU A 63 -5.64 3.30 -23.75
N ILE A 64 -4.41 3.76 -23.86
CA ILE A 64 -3.83 4.86 -23.08
C ILE A 64 -3.75 6.10 -23.99
N ILE A 65 -4.49 7.14 -23.64
CA ILE A 65 -4.55 8.39 -24.39
C ILE A 65 -3.58 9.40 -23.78
N CYS A 66 -2.52 9.75 -24.56
CA CYS A 66 -1.56 10.79 -24.25
C CYS A 66 -1.60 11.93 -25.27
N THR A 67 -2.71 12.07 -25.99
CA THR A 67 -2.94 13.08 -27.04
C THR A 67 -3.72 14.30 -26.50
N PRO A 68 -3.64 15.48 -27.14
CA PRO A 68 -4.43 16.64 -26.76
C PRO A 68 -5.93 16.41 -26.87
N VAL A 69 -6.72 17.13 -26.06
CA VAL A 69 -8.20 17.04 -25.97
C VAL A 69 -8.89 17.03 -27.34
N SER A 70 -8.41 17.84 -28.28
CA SER A 70 -9.05 18.09 -29.59
C SER A 70 -9.18 16.86 -30.50
N VAL A 71 -8.44 15.78 -30.24
CA VAL A 71 -8.45 14.56 -31.09
C VAL A 71 -8.97 13.33 -30.35
N ASN A 72 -9.26 13.45 -29.05
CA ASN A 72 -9.55 12.28 -28.22
C ASN A 72 -10.91 11.68 -28.53
N GLU A 73 -11.93 12.47 -28.92
CA GLU A 73 -13.27 11.96 -29.30
C GLU A 73 -13.19 11.03 -30.54
N GLU A 74 -12.41 11.42 -31.57
CA GLU A 74 -12.17 10.57 -32.76
C GLU A 74 -11.43 9.28 -32.40
N ILE A 75 -10.43 9.39 -31.52
CA ILE A 75 -9.67 8.22 -31.04
C ILE A 75 -10.58 7.22 -30.29
N LEU A 76 -11.56 7.69 -29.49
CA LEU A 76 -12.52 6.82 -28.83
C LEU A 76 -13.34 6.01 -29.83
N VAL A 77 -13.83 6.66 -30.90
CA VAL A 77 -14.61 6.01 -31.96
C VAL A 77 -13.79 4.92 -32.65
N SER A 78 -12.57 5.25 -33.07
CA SER A 78 -11.64 4.28 -33.69
C SER A 78 -11.34 3.11 -32.76
N ALA A 79 -11.07 3.39 -31.48
CA ALA A 79 -10.77 2.36 -30.48
C ALA A 79 -11.94 1.38 -30.27
N ALA A 80 -13.16 1.90 -30.17
CA ALA A 80 -14.38 1.08 -30.05
C ALA A 80 -14.55 0.16 -31.27
N GLN A 81 -14.31 0.65 -32.47
CA GLN A 81 -14.37 -0.14 -33.71
C GLN A 81 -13.31 -1.25 -33.74
N LYS A 82 -12.16 -1.04 -33.09
CA LYS A 82 -11.07 -2.04 -32.95
C LYS A 82 -11.33 -3.06 -31.82
N GLY A 83 -12.42 -2.94 -31.07
CA GLY A 83 -12.81 -3.85 -30.00
C GLY A 83 -12.15 -3.52 -28.64
N VAL A 84 -11.58 -2.33 -28.48
CA VAL A 84 -11.11 -1.83 -27.18
C VAL A 84 -12.30 -1.68 -26.25
N ARG A 85 -12.12 -2.03 -24.97
CA ARG A 85 -13.19 -1.96 -23.95
C ARG A 85 -12.92 -0.94 -22.86
N ALA A 86 -11.65 -0.64 -22.58
CA ALA A 86 -11.25 0.27 -21.53
C ALA A 86 -10.29 1.33 -22.06
N ILE A 87 -10.49 2.56 -21.62
CA ILE A 87 -9.72 3.72 -22.02
C ILE A 87 -9.21 4.41 -20.76
N PHE A 88 -7.93 4.71 -20.73
CA PHE A 88 -7.32 5.58 -19.73
C PHE A 88 -6.85 6.88 -20.41
N VAL A 89 -7.35 8.03 -19.96
CA VAL A 89 -6.97 9.34 -20.48
C VAL A 89 -5.97 9.99 -19.53
N ALA A 90 -4.69 9.99 -19.92
CA ALA A 90 -3.62 10.63 -19.16
C ALA A 90 -3.58 12.16 -19.40
N ALA A 91 -4.09 12.62 -20.55
CA ALA A 91 -4.08 14.03 -20.90
C ALA A 91 -4.95 14.88 -19.96
N GLY A 92 -4.45 16.04 -19.57
CA GLY A 92 -5.21 17.12 -18.95
C GLY A 92 -5.84 18.05 -19.98
N GLY A 93 -6.46 19.15 -19.53
CA GLY A 93 -7.17 20.11 -20.35
C GLY A 93 -8.69 19.91 -20.32
N TYR A 94 -9.19 19.18 -19.32
CA TYR A 94 -10.61 18.90 -19.08
C TYR A 94 -11.17 19.76 -17.94
N SER A 95 -12.00 19.23 -17.06
CA SER A 95 -12.72 20.02 -16.03
C SER A 95 -11.81 20.85 -15.13
N GLU A 96 -10.58 20.42 -14.89
CA GLU A 96 -9.56 21.19 -14.15
C GLU A 96 -9.10 22.47 -14.89
N SER A 97 -9.40 22.58 -16.18
CA SER A 97 -9.02 23.74 -17.01
C SER A 97 -10.14 24.77 -17.19
N GLY A 98 -11.26 24.61 -16.46
CA GLY A 98 -12.37 25.55 -16.46
C GLY A 98 -13.54 25.18 -17.37
N PRO A 99 -14.44 26.13 -17.70
CA PRO A 99 -15.74 25.80 -18.33
C PRO A 99 -15.66 25.10 -19.69
N GLU A 100 -14.70 25.46 -20.54
CA GLU A 100 -14.49 24.80 -21.85
C GLU A 100 -14.01 23.37 -21.66
N GLY A 101 -13.09 23.14 -20.71
CA GLY A 101 -12.62 21.82 -20.32
C GLY A 101 -13.73 20.95 -19.72
N MET A 102 -14.61 21.52 -18.88
CA MET A 102 -15.79 20.82 -18.36
C MET A 102 -16.73 20.37 -19.48
N ALA A 103 -16.96 21.21 -20.48
CA ALA A 103 -17.78 20.85 -21.64
C ALA A 103 -17.13 19.74 -22.48
N ALA A 104 -15.81 19.75 -22.64
CA ALA A 104 -15.06 18.71 -23.33
C ALA A 104 -15.10 17.39 -22.58
N GLU A 105 -14.97 17.41 -21.25
CA GLU A 105 -15.08 16.23 -20.38
C GLU A 105 -16.46 15.59 -20.46
N ALA A 106 -17.52 16.42 -20.41
CA ALA A 106 -18.90 15.95 -20.53
C ALA A 106 -19.17 15.25 -21.88
N ARG A 107 -18.66 15.84 -23.01
CA ARG A 107 -18.78 15.19 -24.32
C ARG A 107 -18.01 13.87 -24.41
N LEU A 108 -16.77 13.84 -23.89
CA LEU A 108 -15.95 12.64 -23.88
C LEU A 108 -16.62 11.51 -23.08
N THR A 109 -17.19 11.84 -21.90
CA THR A 109 -17.89 10.90 -21.03
C THR A 109 -19.17 10.38 -21.72
N SER A 110 -19.98 11.26 -22.32
CA SER A 110 -21.18 10.85 -23.08
C SER A 110 -20.82 9.89 -24.21
N LEU A 111 -19.81 10.23 -24.99
CA LEU A 111 -19.36 9.39 -26.10
C LEU A 111 -18.83 8.04 -25.63
N ALA A 112 -18.06 7.99 -24.55
CA ALA A 112 -17.60 6.73 -23.97
C ALA A 112 -18.76 5.83 -23.54
N ASN A 113 -19.79 6.40 -22.90
CA ASN A 113 -21.00 5.68 -22.51
C ASN A 113 -21.79 5.17 -23.71
N GLU A 114 -21.97 5.99 -24.75
CA GLU A 114 -22.65 5.62 -26.00
C GLU A 114 -21.94 4.44 -26.71
N LEU A 115 -20.61 4.43 -26.66
CA LEU A 115 -19.78 3.38 -27.24
C LEU A 115 -19.61 2.15 -26.33
N GLY A 116 -20.14 2.17 -25.11
CA GLY A 116 -19.99 1.10 -24.13
C GLY A 116 -18.57 0.91 -23.61
N LEU A 117 -17.78 2.00 -23.55
CA LEU A 117 -16.39 1.99 -23.09
C LEU A 117 -16.28 2.35 -21.61
N ILE A 118 -15.42 1.66 -20.89
CA ILE A 118 -15.00 2.04 -19.54
C ILE A 118 -13.98 3.17 -19.67
N LEU A 119 -14.28 4.35 -19.14
CA LEU A 119 -13.42 5.53 -19.21
C LEU A 119 -12.84 5.84 -17.84
N ALA A 120 -11.52 5.75 -17.71
CA ALA A 120 -10.74 6.15 -16.55
C ALA A 120 -10.00 7.47 -16.80
N GLY A 121 -9.88 8.32 -15.78
CA GLY A 121 -9.37 9.68 -15.93
C GLY A 121 -10.51 10.68 -16.24
N PRO A 122 -10.27 11.75 -17.01
CA PRO A 122 -8.99 12.21 -17.54
C PRO A 122 -8.05 12.80 -16.47
N ASN A 123 -6.92 13.35 -16.91
CA ASN A 123 -5.93 14.00 -16.05
C ASN A 123 -5.34 13.05 -14.98
N GLY A 124 -5.15 11.79 -15.34
CA GLY A 124 -4.56 10.76 -14.48
C GLY A 124 -3.13 10.40 -14.88
N GLN A 125 -2.40 9.70 -14.00
CA GLN A 125 -1.02 9.28 -14.28
C GLN A 125 -0.92 7.87 -14.86
N GLY A 126 -1.96 7.06 -14.81
CA GLY A 126 -1.98 5.73 -15.39
C GLY A 126 -2.61 4.66 -14.52
N VAL A 127 -2.44 3.42 -14.98
CA VAL A 127 -2.91 2.21 -14.32
C VAL A 127 -1.79 1.19 -14.19
N ILE A 128 -1.77 0.46 -13.08
CA ILE A 128 -0.81 -0.61 -12.79
C ILE A 128 -1.56 -1.90 -12.46
N SER A 129 -1.02 -3.01 -12.95
CA SER A 129 -1.46 -4.35 -12.61
C SER A 129 -0.23 -5.25 -12.52
N THR A 130 0.34 -5.37 -11.32
CA THR A 130 1.58 -6.13 -11.11
C THR A 130 1.45 -7.63 -11.40
N PRO A 131 0.28 -8.31 -11.17
CA PRO A 131 0.13 -9.71 -11.52
C PRO A 131 0.33 -10.04 -13.00
N VAL A 132 0.16 -9.05 -13.89
CA VAL A 132 0.37 -9.21 -15.33
C VAL A 132 1.50 -8.34 -15.87
N GLY A 133 2.36 -7.80 -15.00
CA GLY A 133 3.50 -6.97 -15.39
C GLY A 133 3.13 -5.64 -16.06
N LEU A 134 1.87 -5.18 -15.96
CA LEU A 134 1.42 -3.97 -16.62
C LEU A 134 1.69 -2.73 -15.77
N CYS A 135 2.58 -1.85 -16.24
CA CYS A 135 2.80 -0.51 -15.69
C CYS A 135 2.48 0.54 -16.76
N ALA A 136 1.19 0.68 -17.08
CA ALA A 136 0.70 1.65 -18.06
C ALA A 136 0.54 3.03 -17.40
N GLN A 137 1.65 3.63 -16.99
CA GLN A 137 1.70 4.92 -16.29
C GLN A 137 2.80 5.84 -16.84
N ILE A 138 2.63 7.13 -16.62
CA ILE A 138 3.54 8.19 -17.10
C ILE A 138 4.56 8.65 -16.05
N VAL A 139 4.61 7.99 -14.89
CA VAL A 139 5.55 8.26 -13.79
C VAL A 139 6.13 6.94 -13.25
N ALA A 140 7.23 7.03 -12.51
CA ALA A 140 7.85 5.95 -11.76
C ALA A 140 7.56 6.12 -10.24
N PRO A 141 7.81 5.14 -9.36
CA PRO A 141 8.48 3.86 -9.62
C PRO A 141 7.55 2.72 -10.05
N TRP A 142 8.14 1.54 -10.23
CA TRP A 142 7.41 0.29 -10.48
C TRP A 142 7.36 -0.50 -9.16
N PRO A 143 6.17 -0.69 -8.58
CA PRO A 143 6.08 -1.33 -7.28
C PRO A 143 6.34 -2.85 -7.39
N PRO A 144 6.84 -3.49 -6.32
CA PRO A 144 6.84 -4.94 -6.24
C PRO A 144 5.41 -5.49 -6.26
N ARG A 145 5.26 -6.73 -6.76
CA ARG A 145 3.97 -7.43 -6.72
C ARG A 145 3.56 -7.69 -5.28
N GLY A 146 2.29 -7.42 -4.95
CA GLY A 146 1.73 -7.63 -3.63
C GLY A 146 0.21 -7.64 -3.62
N ARG A 147 -0.39 -7.24 -2.50
CA ARG A 147 -1.81 -7.44 -2.21
C ARG A 147 -2.59 -6.14 -1.97
N ILE A 148 -1.94 -4.97 -2.08
CA ILE A 148 -2.58 -3.66 -1.86
C ILE A 148 -3.11 -3.12 -3.18
N GLY A 149 -4.41 -2.82 -3.24
CA GLY A 149 -5.04 -2.05 -4.33
C GLY A 149 -5.04 -0.56 -4.03
N VAL A 150 -4.54 0.27 -4.93
CA VAL A 150 -4.48 1.74 -4.77
C VAL A 150 -5.43 2.43 -5.73
N ALA A 151 -6.36 3.24 -5.21
CA ALA A 151 -7.22 4.12 -5.99
C ALA A 151 -7.12 5.56 -5.49
N SER A 152 -6.67 6.50 -6.32
CA SER A 152 -6.39 7.86 -5.89
C SER A 152 -6.84 8.90 -6.91
N GLN A 153 -7.49 9.97 -6.45
CA GLN A 153 -7.77 11.15 -7.28
C GLN A 153 -6.51 11.97 -7.56
N SER A 154 -5.47 11.83 -6.74
CA SER A 154 -4.18 12.48 -6.95
C SER A 154 -3.14 11.50 -7.52
N GLY A 155 -2.58 11.81 -8.67
CA GLY A 155 -1.52 11.02 -9.28
C GLY A 155 -0.23 11.00 -8.46
N ASN A 156 0.16 12.13 -7.90
CA ASN A 156 1.36 12.23 -7.06
C ASN A 156 1.26 11.38 -5.78
N LEU A 157 0.06 11.19 -5.24
CA LEU A 157 -0.13 10.30 -4.10
C LEU A 157 -0.06 8.83 -4.50
N VAL A 158 -0.48 8.45 -5.71
CA VAL A 158 -0.18 7.11 -6.23
C VAL A 158 1.33 6.89 -6.23
N SER A 159 2.10 7.81 -6.82
CA SER A 159 3.58 7.70 -6.84
C SER A 159 4.18 7.61 -5.43
N ALA A 160 3.65 8.35 -4.45
CA ALA A 160 4.12 8.27 -3.07
C ALA A 160 3.90 6.86 -2.46
N PHE A 161 2.73 6.24 -2.70
CA PHE A 161 2.47 4.87 -2.26
C PHE A 161 3.36 3.84 -2.97
N LEU A 162 3.64 4.03 -4.27
CA LEU A 162 4.54 3.17 -5.01
C LEU A 162 5.99 3.25 -4.47
N ASN A 163 6.45 4.45 -4.10
CA ASN A 163 7.76 4.64 -3.46
C ASN A 163 7.83 3.93 -2.09
N LEU A 164 6.78 4.02 -1.27
CA LEU A 164 6.72 3.30 -0.01
C LEU A 164 6.69 1.77 -0.22
N ALA A 165 6.00 1.30 -1.24
CA ALA A 165 5.99 -0.12 -1.61
C ALA A 165 7.39 -0.61 -1.99
N GLU A 166 8.12 0.15 -2.82
CA GLU A 166 9.51 -0.16 -3.20
C GLU A 166 10.44 -0.12 -1.97
N GLN A 167 10.34 0.93 -1.15
CA GLN A 167 11.19 1.10 0.03
C GLN A 167 11.00 -0.01 1.06
N THR A 168 9.77 -0.49 1.24
CA THR A 168 9.44 -1.46 2.29
C THR A 168 9.41 -2.90 1.82
N GLY A 169 9.32 -3.13 0.51
CA GLY A 169 9.09 -4.45 -0.08
C GLY A 169 7.63 -4.93 0.01
N ILE A 170 6.72 -4.13 0.58
CA ILE A 170 5.30 -4.47 0.63
C ILE A 170 4.62 -4.05 -0.67
N GLY A 171 4.21 -5.03 -1.45
CA GLY A 171 3.82 -4.81 -2.84
C GLY A 171 2.39 -4.33 -3.07
N ILE A 172 2.20 -3.84 -4.29
CA ILE A 172 0.91 -3.38 -4.83
C ILE A 172 0.38 -4.45 -5.79
N SER A 173 -0.92 -4.75 -5.74
CA SER A 173 -1.60 -5.59 -6.74
C SER A 173 -2.06 -4.76 -7.94
N ARG A 174 -2.78 -3.70 -7.66
CA ARG A 174 -3.38 -2.78 -8.62
C ARG A 174 -3.15 -1.35 -8.18
N ALA A 175 -2.98 -0.44 -9.14
CA ALA A 175 -3.03 0.98 -8.84
C ALA A 175 -3.73 1.74 -9.97
N VAL A 176 -4.51 2.75 -9.62
CA VAL A 176 -5.15 3.66 -10.55
C VAL A 176 -5.06 5.10 -10.04
N SER A 177 -4.58 5.97 -10.92
CA SER A 177 -4.70 7.41 -10.75
C SER A 177 -5.97 7.88 -11.43
N ALA A 178 -7.06 8.02 -10.67
CA ALA A 178 -8.38 8.32 -11.21
C ALA A 178 -8.49 9.73 -11.84
N GLY A 179 -7.57 10.64 -11.52
CA GLY A 179 -7.62 12.01 -12.02
C GLY A 179 -8.94 12.70 -11.68
N ASN A 180 -9.60 13.29 -12.68
CA ASN A 180 -10.90 13.93 -12.53
C ASN A 180 -12.03 12.94 -12.21
N ALA A 181 -11.82 11.63 -12.41
CA ALA A 181 -12.81 10.57 -12.19
C ALA A 181 -14.16 10.86 -12.88
N ALA A 182 -14.11 11.26 -14.15
CA ALA A 182 -15.25 11.81 -14.88
C ALA A 182 -16.37 10.79 -15.16
N ALA A 183 -16.02 9.53 -15.44
CA ALA A 183 -16.99 8.45 -15.69
C ALA A 183 -16.85 7.32 -14.66
N THR A 184 -15.62 6.84 -14.43
CA THR A 184 -15.35 5.80 -13.42
C THR A 184 -14.88 6.46 -12.14
N GLY A 185 -15.68 6.36 -11.08
CA GLY A 185 -15.42 6.95 -9.78
C GLY A 185 -14.55 6.08 -8.87
N LEU A 186 -14.11 6.62 -7.74
CA LEU A 186 -13.27 5.86 -6.80
C LEU A 186 -13.97 4.58 -6.30
N VAL A 187 -15.27 4.64 -6.02
CA VAL A 187 -16.00 3.49 -5.48
C VAL A 187 -16.10 2.35 -6.48
N ASP A 188 -16.12 2.63 -7.79
CA ASP A 188 -16.10 1.61 -8.84
C ASP A 188 -14.83 0.76 -8.79
N TYR A 189 -13.67 1.41 -8.58
CA TYR A 189 -12.41 0.72 -8.39
C TYR A 189 -12.38 -0.08 -7.08
N LEU A 190 -12.92 0.46 -5.99
CA LEU A 190 -12.98 -0.22 -4.70
C LEU A 190 -13.87 -1.48 -4.76
N GLU A 191 -15.01 -1.42 -5.44
CA GLU A 191 -15.87 -2.59 -5.67
C GLU A 191 -15.15 -3.66 -6.49
N TRP A 192 -14.44 -3.23 -7.55
CA TRP A 192 -13.68 -4.15 -8.36
C TRP A 192 -12.52 -4.80 -7.56
N PHE A 193 -11.81 -4.03 -6.72
CA PHE A 193 -10.77 -4.57 -5.84
C PHE A 193 -11.32 -5.61 -4.86
N ALA A 194 -12.53 -5.41 -4.33
CA ALA A 194 -13.15 -6.34 -3.40
C ALA A 194 -13.49 -7.71 -4.02
N ASP A 195 -13.59 -7.78 -5.33
CA ASP A 195 -13.84 -9.02 -6.08
C ASP A 195 -12.57 -9.53 -6.78
N ASP A 196 -11.44 -8.81 -6.72
CA ASP A 196 -10.16 -9.21 -7.30
C ASP A 196 -9.40 -10.17 -6.35
N PRO A 197 -9.13 -11.43 -6.75
CA PRO A 197 -8.43 -12.39 -5.90
C PRO A 197 -6.97 -12.01 -5.61
N GLU A 198 -6.42 -11.02 -6.30
CA GLU A 198 -5.05 -10.52 -6.09
C GLU A 198 -4.99 -9.34 -5.10
N THR A 199 -6.15 -8.87 -4.58
CA THR A 199 -6.22 -7.69 -3.73
C THR A 199 -6.88 -8.00 -2.38
N ASP A 200 -6.19 -7.76 -1.26
CA ASP A 200 -6.67 -8.03 0.09
C ASP A 200 -7.07 -6.75 0.86
N VAL A 201 -6.57 -5.60 0.44
CA VAL A 201 -6.84 -4.30 1.07
C VAL A 201 -6.84 -3.20 0.03
N ALA A 202 -7.75 -2.24 0.15
CA ALA A 202 -7.73 -1.03 -0.64
C ALA A 202 -7.12 0.15 0.13
N LEU A 203 -6.29 0.92 -0.56
CA LEU A 203 -5.70 2.18 -0.10
C LEU A 203 -6.21 3.29 -1.02
N CYS A 204 -6.97 4.24 -0.46
CA CYS A 204 -7.72 5.22 -1.22
C CYS A 204 -7.38 6.66 -0.79
N TYR A 205 -7.24 7.55 -1.77
CA TYR A 205 -7.17 8.99 -1.53
C TYR A 205 -8.36 9.71 -2.17
N VAL A 206 -9.08 10.49 -1.36
CA VAL A 206 -10.32 11.18 -1.72
C VAL A 206 -10.16 12.68 -1.53
N GLU A 207 -10.31 13.47 -2.58
CA GLU A 207 -10.40 14.95 -2.52
C GLU A 207 -11.85 15.41 -2.44
N GLY A 208 -12.70 14.91 -3.32
CA GLY A 208 -14.13 15.21 -3.40
C GLY A 208 -14.95 14.00 -3.84
N LEU A 209 -16.22 14.03 -3.48
CA LEU A 209 -17.23 13.03 -3.89
C LEU A 209 -18.38 13.77 -4.57
N SER A 210 -18.76 13.33 -5.77
CA SER A 210 -19.91 13.87 -6.50
C SER A 210 -21.23 13.49 -5.83
N ASP A 211 -21.36 12.24 -5.38
CA ASP A 211 -22.46 11.73 -4.59
C ASP A 211 -21.93 11.01 -3.35
N GLY A 212 -21.97 11.70 -2.21
CA GLY A 212 -21.50 11.15 -0.94
C GLY A 212 -22.42 10.06 -0.38
N ARG A 213 -23.69 10.03 -0.76
CA ARG A 213 -24.65 9.00 -0.33
C ARG A 213 -24.43 7.69 -1.09
N ASP A 214 -24.33 7.75 -2.40
CA ASP A 214 -23.99 6.60 -3.24
C ASP A 214 -22.66 6.01 -2.81
N PHE A 215 -21.63 6.85 -2.64
CA PHE A 215 -20.33 6.41 -2.13
C PHE A 215 -20.45 5.68 -0.79
N PHE A 216 -21.21 6.21 0.17
CA PHE A 216 -21.41 5.59 1.49
C PHE A 216 -22.06 4.22 1.39
N GLU A 217 -23.15 4.11 0.65
CA GLU A 217 -23.91 2.87 0.52
C GLU A 217 -23.05 1.76 -0.12
N ARG A 218 -22.33 2.08 -1.18
CA ARG A 218 -21.48 1.16 -1.93
C ARG A 218 -20.19 0.79 -1.17
N VAL A 219 -19.46 1.78 -0.64
CA VAL A 219 -18.21 1.49 0.07
C VAL A 219 -18.41 0.70 1.35
N ARG A 220 -19.58 0.82 2.00
CA ARG A 220 -19.95 -0.02 3.13
C ARG A 220 -20.04 -1.51 2.74
N GLN A 221 -20.54 -1.82 1.54
CA GLN A 221 -20.56 -3.21 1.03
C GLN A 221 -19.13 -3.70 0.73
N VAL A 222 -18.29 -2.84 0.18
CA VAL A 222 -16.86 -3.14 0.00
C VAL A 222 -16.19 -3.47 1.34
N SER A 223 -16.41 -2.63 2.37
CA SER A 223 -15.79 -2.81 3.69
C SER A 223 -16.21 -4.11 4.40
N LEU A 224 -17.35 -4.70 4.07
CA LEU A 224 -17.74 -6.02 4.57
C LEU A 224 -16.90 -7.16 3.97
N LYS A 225 -16.45 -6.99 2.73
CA LYS A 225 -15.61 -7.96 2.00
C LYS A 225 -14.12 -7.75 2.27
N MET A 226 -13.66 -6.49 2.23
CA MET A 226 -12.25 -6.12 2.23
C MET A 226 -12.03 -4.83 3.01
N PRO A 227 -10.95 -4.68 3.83
CA PRO A 227 -10.64 -3.42 4.48
C PRO A 227 -10.29 -2.31 3.48
N VAL A 228 -10.77 -1.09 3.77
CA VAL A 228 -10.50 0.09 2.98
C VAL A 228 -9.85 1.17 3.86
N VAL A 229 -8.61 1.50 3.54
CA VAL A 229 -7.86 2.59 4.19
C VAL A 229 -8.02 3.86 3.37
N VAL A 230 -8.40 4.97 4.02
CA VAL A 230 -8.69 6.22 3.32
C VAL A 230 -7.93 7.40 3.90
N ILE A 231 -7.34 8.19 2.99
CA ILE A 231 -6.87 9.55 3.28
C ILE A 231 -7.84 10.53 2.65
N LYS A 232 -8.32 11.50 3.44
CA LYS A 232 -9.20 12.57 2.94
C LYS A 232 -8.42 13.86 2.80
N GLY A 233 -8.38 14.41 1.60
CA GLY A 233 -7.90 15.77 1.34
C GLY A 233 -8.88 16.83 1.82
N GLY A 234 -8.39 18.04 2.09
CA GLY A 234 -9.24 19.18 2.46
C GLY A 234 -9.93 19.04 3.82
N THR A 235 -9.24 18.51 4.82
CA THR A 235 -9.78 18.28 6.18
C THR A 235 -9.84 19.54 7.04
N THR A 236 -9.03 20.55 6.71
CA THR A 236 -8.96 21.84 7.39
C THR A 236 -9.37 22.98 6.46
N SER A 237 -9.68 24.16 7.01
CA SER A 237 -10.02 25.33 6.20
C SER A 237 -8.92 25.72 5.18
N GLY A 238 -7.65 25.53 5.55
CA GLY A 238 -6.51 25.71 4.63
C GLY A 238 -6.48 24.65 3.54
N GLY A 239 -6.64 23.38 3.91
CA GLY A 239 -6.72 22.26 2.97
C GLY A 239 -7.93 22.36 2.04
N GLN A 240 -9.08 22.83 2.54
CA GLN A 240 -10.29 23.04 1.72
C GLN A 240 -10.07 24.11 0.64
N ARG A 241 -9.43 25.23 0.98
CA ARG A 241 -9.06 26.24 -0.03
C ARG A 241 -8.10 25.71 -1.07
N ALA A 242 -7.11 24.93 -0.64
CA ALA A 242 -6.17 24.29 -1.55
C ALA A 242 -6.86 23.28 -2.49
N ALA A 243 -7.72 22.41 -1.97
CA ALA A 243 -8.49 21.44 -2.76
C ALA A 243 -9.42 22.14 -3.77
N ALA A 244 -10.14 23.17 -3.37
CA ALA A 244 -11.02 23.95 -4.25
C ALA A 244 -10.25 24.59 -5.41
N SER A 245 -9.02 25.05 -5.16
CA SER A 245 -8.14 25.60 -6.22
C SER A 245 -7.59 24.54 -7.16
N HIS A 246 -7.45 23.29 -6.68
CA HIS A 246 -6.86 22.19 -7.44
C HIS A 246 -7.88 21.42 -8.29
N THR A 247 -9.07 21.16 -7.74
CA THR A 247 -10.07 20.30 -8.41
C THR A 247 -11.33 21.04 -8.86
N GLY A 248 -11.48 22.32 -8.49
CA GLY A 248 -12.69 23.10 -8.76
C GLY A 248 -13.92 22.63 -7.96
N SER A 249 -13.80 21.59 -7.13
CA SER A 249 -14.89 21.04 -6.33
C SER A 249 -14.84 21.53 -4.87
N LEU A 250 -16.02 21.76 -4.27
CA LEU A 250 -16.14 22.07 -2.84
C LEU A 250 -15.83 20.78 -2.03
N ALA A 251 -14.82 20.89 -1.14
CA ALA A 251 -14.53 19.81 -0.21
C ALA A 251 -15.70 19.64 0.77
N SER A 252 -16.18 18.41 0.96
CA SER A 252 -17.22 18.07 1.93
C SER A 252 -16.78 18.36 3.37
N ASP A 253 -17.75 18.66 4.27
CA ASP A 253 -17.48 18.82 5.70
C ASP A 253 -16.77 17.58 6.27
N ASP A 254 -15.62 17.78 6.87
CA ASP A 254 -14.76 16.72 7.39
C ASP A 254 -15.42 15.90 8.51
N ARG A 255 -16.29 16.52 9.32
CA ARG A 255 -17.03 15.83 10.39
C ARG A 255 -18.06 14.88 9.81
N ILE A 256 -18.74 15.29 8.72
CA ILE A 256 -19.69 14.43 7.99
C ILE A 256 -18.93 13.24 7.40
N PHE A 257 -17.82 13.49 6.70
CA PHE A 257 -16.98 12.42 6.14
C PHE A 257 -16.47 11.47 7.23
N SER A 258 -16.02 11.98 8.37
CA SER A 258 -15.56 11.15 9.51
C SER A 258 -16.67 10.29 10.10
N GLY A 259 -17.88 10.83 10.20
CA GLY A 259 -19.07 10.08 10.65
C GLY A 259 -19.44 8.96 9.68
N MET A 260 -19.46 9.26 8.41
CA MET A 260 -19.69 8.33 7.31
C MET A 260 -18.62 7.21 7.31
N ALA A 261 -17.35 7.57 7.37
CA ALA A 261 -16.24 6.64 7.35
C ALA A 261 -16.34 5.60 8.50
N ARG A 262 -16.64 6.06 9.72
CA ARG A 262 -16.84 5.15 10.87
C ARG A 262 -18.02 4.20 10.67
N GLN A 263 -19.14 4.68 10.12
CA GLN A 263 -20.32 3.84 9.88
C GLN A 263 -20.08 2.84 8.75
N ALA A 264 -19.36 3.24 7.71
CA ALA A 264 -19.01 2.40 6.57
C ALA A 264 -17.86 1.43 6.85
N GLY A 265 -17.16 1.52 7.97
CA GLY A 265 -16.01 0.67 8.28
C GLY A 265 -14.71 1.08 7.57
N LEU A 266 -14.64 2.31 7.08
CA LEU A 266 -13.43 2.87 6.50
C LEU A 266 -12.41 3.20 7.58
N LEU A 267 -11.15 2.88 7.32
CA LEU A 267 -10.01 3.16 8.18
C LEU A 267 -9.36 4.48 7.76
N ARG A 268 -9.70 5.52 8.46
CA ARG A 268 -9.19 6.86 8.14
C ARG A 268 -7.79 7.06 8.71
N SER A 269 -6.84 7.46 7.85
CA SER A 269 -5.45 7.74 8.23
C SER A 269 -5.09 9.22 8.05
N PRO A 270 -4.24 9.77 8.95
CA PRO A 270 -3.91 11.20 8.93
C PRO A 270 -2.81 11.57 7.94
N SER A 271 -1.97 10.63 7.52
CA SER A 271 -0.85 10.84 6.59
C SER A 271 -0.69 9.69 5.61
N ILE A 272 0.15 9.91 4.60
CA ILE A 272 0.48 8.92 3.55
C ILE A 272 1.16 7.70 4.17
N GLU A 273 2.15 7.92 5.03
CA GLU A 273 2.92 6.87 5.70
C GLU A 273 2.04 6.05 6.63
N ALA A 274 1.21 6.72 7.45
CA ALA A 274 0.28 6.02 8.34
C ALA A 274 -0.75 5.19 7.57
N ALA A 275 -1.25 5.69 6.45
CA ALA A 275 -2.16 4.94 5.59
C ALA A 275 -1.49 3.72 4.97
N PHE A 276 -0.26 3.87 4.51
CA PHE A 276 0.51 2.76 3.96
C PHE A 276 0.81 1.70 5.03
N ASP A 277 1.20 2.09 6.24
CA ASP A 277 1.44 1.17 7.36
C ASP A 277 0.18 0.34 7.69
N VAL A 278 -0.98 0.99 7.75
CA VAL A 278 -2.26 0.30 8.00
C VAL A 278 -2.57 -0.67 6.85
N ALA A 279 -2.43 -0.23 5.60
CA ALA A 279 -2.67 -1.09 4.45
C ALA A 279 -1.70 -2.28 4.40
N ALA A 280 -0.41 -2.05 4.67
CA ALA A 280 0.61 -3.08 4.75
C ALA A 280 0.32 -4.09 5.88
N THR A 281 -0.11 -3.61 7.05
CA THR A 281 -0.54 -4.47 8.16
C THR A 281 -1.67 -5.39 7.74
N LEU A 282 -2.75 -4.81 7.19
CA LEU A 282 -3.94 -5.55 6.77
C LEU A 282 -3.70 -6.52 5.61
N ALA A 283 -2.72 -6.21 4.74
CA ALA A 283 -2.34 -7.08 3.63
C ALA A 283 -1.44 -8.24 4.04
N THR A 284 -0.72 -8.12 5.18
CA THR A 284 0.35 -9.07 5.51
C THR A 284 0.24 -9.72 6.87
N GLN A 285 -0.63 -9.22 7.75
CA GLN A 285 -0.86 -9.77 9.08
C GLN A 285 -2.26 -10.37 9.22
N PRO A 286 -2.45 -11.40 10.04
CA PRO A 286 -3.80 -11.84 10.43
C PRO A 286 -4.56 -10.72 11.14
N LEU A 287 -5.88 -10.70 11.06
CA LEU A 287 -6.70 -9.78 11.85
C LEU A 287 -6.72 -10.22 13.32
N PRO A 288 -6.56 -9.29 14.27
CA PRO A 288 -6.61 -9.62 15.69
C PRO A 288 -8.01 -10.10 16.11
N GLN A 289 -8.06 -11.07 17.04
CA GLN A 289 -9.31 -11.63 17.56
C GLN A 289 -9.96 -10.70 18.60
N GLY A 290 -9.15 -9.94 19.33
CA GLY A 290 -9.55 -8.96 20.34
C GLY A 290 -8.61 -7.75 20.30
N ASN A 291 -8.37 -7.15 21.46
CA ASN A 291 -7.57 -5.94 21.62
C ASN A 291 -6.39 -6.08 22.60
N GLN A 292 -6.17 -7.27 23.16
CA GLN A 292 -5.14 -7.54 24.15
C GLN A 292 -3.75 -7.62 23.51
N VAL A 293 -2.85 -6.70 23.88
CA VAL A 293 -1.50 -6.59 23.32
C VAL A 293 -0.45 -6.98 24.36
N VAL A 294 0.45 -7.88 23.98
CA VAL A 294 1.68 -8.16 24.73
C VAL A 294 2.87 -7.54 23.98
N ILE A 295 3.73 -6.85 24.71
CA ILE A 295 4.97 -6.28 24.20
C ILE A 295 6.12 -7.15 24.63
N LEU A 296 6.90 -7.67 23.68
CA LEU A 296 8.16 -8.37 23.92
C LEU A 296 9.31 -7.47 23.51
N THR A 297 10.31 -7.28 24.39
CA THR A 297 11.41 -6.37 24.09
C THR A 297 12.75 -6.87 24.70
N THR A 298 13.84 -6.61 23.99
CA THR A 298 15.22 -6.74 24.52
C THR A 298 15.78 -5.39 24.95
N ALA A 299 14.98 -4.31 24.85
CA ALA A 299 15.38 -2.92 25.11
C ALA A 299 14.30 -2.22 25.94
N GLY A 300 14.50 -2.12 27.25
CA GLY A 300 13.47 -1.67 28.20
C GLY A 300 12.88 -0.30 27.91
N GLY A 301 13.68 0.69 27.54
CA GLY A 301 13.19 2.04 27.19
C GLY A 301 12.18 2.04 26.02
N TRP A 302 12.36 1.18 25.03
CA TRP A 302 11.43 1.02 23.92
C TRP A 302 10.12 0.40 24.39
N GLY A 303 10.20 -0.58 25.32
CA GLY A 303 9.02 -1.18 25.93
C GLY A 303 8.16 -0.15 26.65
N VAL A 304 8.76 0.77 27.42
CA VAL A 304 8.03 1.83 28.13
C VAL A 304 7.27 2.76 27.16
N VAL A 305 7.94 3.26 26.13
CA VAL A 305 7.31 4.14 25.13
C VAL A 305 6.18 3.42 24.39
N ALA A 306 6.41 2.14 24.05
CA ALA A 306 5.38 1.34 23.39
C ALA A 306 4.17 1.06 24.28
N ALA A 307 4.38 0.82 25.59
CA ALA A 307 3.28 0.64 26.55
C ALA A 307 2.43 1.91 26.67
N ASP A 308 3.05 3.09 26.71
CA ASP A 308 2.35 4.37 26.69
C ASP A 308 1.50 4.50 25.41
N ALA A 309 2.06 4.17 24.24
CA ALA A 309 1.37 4.25 22.97
C ALA A 309 0.16 3.29 22.91
N VAL A 310 0.31 2.04 23.36
CA VAL A 310 -0.78 1.06 23.43
C VAL A 310 -1.88 1.53 24.37
N THR A 311 -1.51 2.00 25.57
CA THR A 311 -2.46 2.47 26.59
C THR A 311 -3.23 3.71 26.14
N ALA A 312 -2.61 4.59 25.36
CA ALA A 312 -3.25 5.78 24.81
C ALA A 312 -4.18 5.46 23.62
N HIS A 313 -4.05 4.26 23.00
CA HIS A 313 -4.83 3.94 21.80
C HIS A 313 -6.23 3.42 22.16
N PRO A 314 -7.33 4.01 21.64
CA PRO A 314 -8.70 3.67 22.06
C PRO A 314 -9.19 2.27 21.68
N ASP A 315 -8.53 1.61 20.73
CA ASP A 315 -8.92 0.28 20.23
C ASP A 315 -7.95 -0.83 20.66
N LEU A 316 -7.02 -0.53 21.59
CA LEU A 316 -6.05 -1.50 22.11
C LEU A 316 -6.02 -1.47 23.63
N GLU A 317 -5.56 -2.56 24.22
CA GLU A 317 -5.39 -2.72 25.66
C GLU A 317 -4.05 -3.42 25.95
N LEU A 318 -3.22 -2.81 26.80
CA LEU A 318 -2.00 -3.44 27.27
C LEU A 318 -2.39 -4.58 28.24
N SER A 319 -2.21 -5.82 27.77
CA SER A 319 -2.65 -7.01 28.52
C SER A 319 -1.96 -7.12 29.86
N THR A 320 -2.70 -7.37 30.94
CA THR A 320 -2.14 -7.96 32.14
C THR A 320 -1.80 -9.42 31.84
N LEU A 321 -0.56 -9.84 32.09
CA LEU A 321 -0.18 -11.24 31.80
C LEU A 321 -1.03 -12.21 32.62
N PRO A 322 -1.70 -13.19 31.99
CA PRO A 322 -2.39 -14.27 32.70
C PRO A 322 -1.45 -15.02 33.66
N GLU A 323 -1.97 -15.50 34.77
CA GLU A 323 -1.15 -16.07 35.85
C GLU A 323 -0.32 -17.28 35.40
N ASP A 324 -0.89 -18.15 34.58
CA ASP A 324 -0.20 -19.32 34.02
C ASP A 324 0.88 -18.94 33.01
N LEU A 325 0.59 -17.95 32.17
CA LEU A 325 1.57 -17.37 31.22
C LEU A 325 2.71 -16.69 32.00
N PHE A 326 2.37 -15.87 32.99
CA PHE A 326 3.35 -15.22 33.86
C PHE A 326 4.27 -16.23 34.53
N ALA A 327 3.71 -17.29 35.15
CA ALA A 327 4.50 -18.32 35.84
C ALA A 327 5.48 -19.01 34.88
N THR A 328 5.03 -19.35 33.66
CA THR A 328 5.88 -19.99 32.67
C THR A 328 7.00 -19.07 32.19
N ILE A 329 6.71 -17.77 31.97
CA ILE A 329 7.73 -16.77 31.60
C ILE A 329 8.72 -16.58 32.75
N ASP A 330 8.27 -16.56 34.01
CA ASP A 330 9.15 -16.37 35.19
C ASP A 330 10.10 -17.56 35.40
N ASP A 331 9.69 -18.77 35.06
CA ASP A 331 10.57 -19.96 35.06
C ASP A 331 11.58 -19.94 33.89
N MET A 332 11.20 -19.35 32.75
CA MET A 332 12.03 -19.29 31.53
C MET A 332 13.09 -18.20 31.58
N LEU A 333 12.74 -17.02 32.12
CA LEU A 333 13.58 -15.84 32.08
C LEU A 333 14.40 -15.64 33.35
N PRO A 334 15.58 -14.98 33.26
CA PRO A 334 16.40 -14.70 34.43
C PRO A 334 15.66 -13.77 35.40
N PRO A 335 15.95 -13.83 36.72
CA PRO A 335 15.21 -13.08 37.76
C PRO A 335 15.13 -11.58 37.61
N ARG A 336 15.93 -11.01 36.71
CA ARG A 336 15.97 -9.56 36.42
C ARG A 336 15.02 -9.11 35.30
N TRP A 337 14.22 -10.02 34.71
CA TRP A 337 13.23 -9.62 33.72
C TRP A 337 12.15 -8.72 34.35
N SER A 338 11.40 -7.97 33.55
CA SER A 338 10.47 -6.92 34.04
C SER A 338 9.34 -7.40 34.94
N ARG A 339 9.01 -8.70 34.93
CA ARG A 339 7.87 -9.31 35.67
C ARG A 339 6.55 -8.62 35.42
N ASN A 340 6.37 -8.12 34.20
CA ASN A 340 5.20 -7.37 33.77
C ASN A 340 5.10 -7.37 32.24
N ASN A 341 4.02 -6.83 31.70
CA ASN A 341 3.92 -6.38 30.32
C ASN A 341 4.25 -4.88 30.28
N PRO A 342 5.27 -4.42 29.55
CA PRO A 342 6.12 -5.15 28.58
C PRO A 342 6.98 -6.25 29.22
N VAL A 343 7.13 -7.38 28.52
CA VAL A 343 8.07 -8.43 28.86
C VAL A 343 9.47 -8.02 28.37
N ASP A 344 10.26 -7.42 29.26
CA ASP A 344 11.63 -7.03 28.99
C ASP A 344 12.58 -8.14 29.45
N LEU A 345 13.31 -8.73 28.50
CA LEU A 345 14.23 -9.84 28.74
C LEU A 345 15.51 -9.41 29.47
N ALA A 346 15.75 -8.09 29.56
CA ALA A 346 16.89 -7.48 30.28
C ALA A 346 18.27 -8.04 29.90
N GLY A 347 18.48 -8.42 28.64
CA GLY A 347 19.74 -9.01 28.15
C GLY A 347 20.01 -10.42 28.71
N GLY A 348 18.96 -11.14 29.05
CA GLY A 348 19.04 -12.53 29.55
C GLY A 348 18.71 -13.58 28.50
N GLU A 349 18.53 -13.16 27.25
CA GLU A 349 18.19 -14.04 26.14
C GLU A 349 19.33 -15.00 25.78
N THR A 350 18.98 -16.27 25.60
CA THR A 350 19.79 -17.26 24.92
C THR A 350 19.35 -17.41 23.47
N ARG A 351 20.03 -18.28 22.71
CA ARG A 351 19.69 -18.51 21.30
C ARG A 351 18.20 -18.84 21.07
N GLU A 352 17.61 -19.62 21.93
CA GLU A 352 16.26 -20.16 21.81
C GLU A 352 15.21 -19.31 22.54
N THR A 353 15.59 -18.46 23.48
CA THR A 353 14.67 -17.74 24.38
C THR A 353 13.63 -16.91 23.63
N ILE A 354 14.02 -16.12 22.62
CA ILE A 354 13.08 -15.25 21.88
C ILE A 354 12.12 -16.08 21.05
N PRO A 355 12.55 -17.07 20.25
CA PRO A 355 11.62 -17.98 19.55
C PRO A 355 10.64 -18.70 20.48
N GLU A 356 11.11 -19.28 21.58
CA GLU A 356 10.27 -20.00 22.55
C GLU A 356 9.25 -19.06 23.19
N LEU A 357 9.67 -17.86 23.60
CA LEU A 357 8.80 -16.85 24.19
C LEU A 357 7.74 -16.35 23.21
N LEU A 358 8.09 -16.12 21.94
CA LEU A 358 7.15 -15.75 20.90
C LEU A 358 6.08 -16.81 20.71
N HIS A 359 6.47 -18.09 20.63
CA HIS A 359 5.52 -19.21 20.52
C HIS A 359 4.64 -19.35 21.77
N LEU A 360 5.23 -19.26 22.96
CA LEU A 360 4.51 -19.31 24.22
C LEU A 360 3.43 -18.23 24.30
N VAL A 361 3.81 -16.98 24.10
CA VAL A 361 2.90 -15.84 24.18
C VAL A 361 1.84 -15.87 23.08
N ALA A 362 2.24 -16.19 21.84
CA ALA A 362 1.31 -16.27 20.71
C ALA A 362 0.29 -17.42 20.85
N SER A 363 0.67 -18.51 21.50
CA SER A 363 -0.24 -19.65 21.74
C SER A 363 -1.33 -19.37 22.78
N HIS A 364 -1.11 -18.38 23.66
CA HIS A 364 -2.02 -18.13 24.78
C HIS A 364 -3.35 -17.52 24.31
N PRO A 365 -4.54 -18.04 24.70
CA PRO A 365 -5.84 -17.59 24.21
C PRO A 365 -6.16 -16.13 24.55
N ASP A 366 -5.70 -15.62 25.68
CA ASP A 366 -5.97 -14.24 26.14
C ASP A 366 -5.01 -13.19 25.55
N VAL A 367 -4.16 -13.58 24.60
CA VAL A 367 -3.28 -12.68 23.85
C VAL A 367 -3.80 -12.56 22.42
N ASP A 368 -4.12 -11.36 21.97
CA ASP A 368 -4.64 -11.12 20.62
C ASP A 368 -3.59 -10.67 19.63
N SER A 369 -2.53 -10.03 20.13
CA SER A 369 -1.44 -9.50 19.28
C SER A 369 -0.15 -9.32 20.08
N ILE A 370 0.98 -9.31 19.36
CA ILE A 370 2.31 -9.09 19.94
C ILE A 370 3.00 -7.94 19.22
N LEU A 371 3.62 -7.07 19.99
CA LEU A 371 4.56 -6.07 19.49
C LEU A 371 5.98 -6.48 19.89
N GLN A 372 6.80 -6.83 18.88
CA GLN A 372 8.18 -7.26 19.09
C GLN A 372 9.14 -6.10 18.84
N LEU A 373 9.92 -5.75 19.86
CA LEU A 373 10.87 -4.62 19.86
C LEU A 373 12.29 -5.07 20.20
N GLY A 374 13.24 -4.22 19.88
CA GLY A 374 14.64 -4.40 20.27
C GLY A 374 15.42 -5.42 19.44
N LEU A 375 14.83 -5.98 18.37
CA LEU A 375 15.55 -6.79 17.40
C LEU A 375 16.43 -5.92 16.49
N GLY A 376 17.50 -6.50 15.94
CA GLY A 376 18.42 -5.83 15.02
C GLY A 376 19.69 -5.28 15.69
N ILE A 377 19.74 -5.21 17.03
CA ILE A 377 20.86 -4.65 17.78
C ILE A 377 22.14 -5.46 17.53
N GLN A 378 22.07 -6.77 17.60
CA GLN A 378 23.22 -7.66 17.36
C GLN A 378 23.68 -7.60 15.90
N GLY A 379 22.74 -7.52 14.94
CA GLY A 379 23.05 -7.33 13.53
C GLY A 379 23.74 -5.99 13.24
N ASN A 380 23.34 -4.94 13.94
CA ASN A 380 24.02 -3.65 13.85
C ASN A 380 25.46 -3.73 14.41
N THR A 381 25.64 -4.40 15.55
CA THR A 381 26.98 -4.68 16.13
C THR A 381 27.84 -5.51 15.18
N ALA A 382 27.27 -6.54 14.55
CA ALA A 382 27.94 -7.37 13.55
C ALA A 382 28.43 -6.53 12.36
N SER A 383 27.59 -5.65 11.83
CA SER A 383 27.95 -4.74 10.72
C SER A 383 29.08 -3.78 11.10
N LEU A 384 29.05 -3.19 12.30
CA LEU A 384 30.13 -2.33 12.79
C LEU A 384 31.42 -3.11 12.96
N THR A 385 31.37 -4.32 13.51
CA THR A 385 32.53 -5.21 13.71
C THR A 385 33.13 -5.60 12.36
N ARG A 386 32.34 -5.97 11.38
CA ARG A 386 32.78 -6.33 10.01
C ARG A 386 33.55 -5.20 9.33
N ASN A 387 33.15 -3.96 9.59
CA ASN A 387 33.79 -2.77 9.03
C ASN A 387 34.97 -2.26 9.91
N GLY A 388 35.25 -2.95 11.02
CA GLY A 388 36.32 -2.58 11.92
C GLY A 388 37.71 -3.05 11.45
N PRO A 389 38.79 -2.45 11.98
CA PRO A 389 40.19 -2.70 11.54
C PRO A 389 40.70 -4.09 11.91
N PHE A 390 40.06 -4.82 12.80
CA PHE A 390 40.49 -6.14 13.29
C PHE A 390 39.70 -7.30 12.64
N TYR A 391 38.74 -7.02 11.81
CA TYR A 391 38.00 -8.06 11.09
C TYR A 391 38.81 -8.58 9.89
N PRO A 392 38.86 -9.91 9.63
CA PRO A 392 38.10 -11.01 10.27
C PRO A 392 38.77 -11.69 11.45
N GLU A 393 39.98 -11.19 11.85
CA GLU A 393 40.84 -11.81 12.85
C GLU A 393 40.24 -11.88 14.27
N HIS A 394 40.96 -12.48 15.22
CA HIS A 394 40.59 -12.59 16.64
C HIS A 394 39.23 -13.25 16.93
N GLY A 395 38.73 -14.07 16.01
CA GLY A 395 37.42 -14.74 16.13
C GLY A 395 36.24 -13.83 15.81
N LEU A 396 36.47 -12.62 15.26
CA LEU A 396 35.42 -11.66 14.92
C LEU A 396 34.55 -12.14 13.79
N GLU A 397 35.08 -12.87 12.81
CA GLU A 397 34.25 -13.51 11.75
C GLU A 397 33.20 -14.40 12.37
N ARG A 398 33.57 -15.29 13.29
CA ARG A 398 32.63 -16.21 13.94
C ARG A 398 31.54 -15.49 14.73
N ILE A 399 31.86 -14.40 15.44
CA ILE A 399 30.89 -13.68 16.25
C ILE A 399 29.94 -12.85 15.37
N VAL A 400 30.44 -12.28 14.28
CA VAL A 400 29.64 -11.59 13.28
C VAL A 400 28.63 -12.54 12.66
N ASP A 401 29.08 -13.70 12.16
CA ASP A 401 28.21 -14.72 11.60
C ASP A 401 27.17 -15.25 12.61
N PHE A 402 27.55 -15.36 13.88
CA PHE A 402 26.65 -15.75 14.95
C PHE A 402 25.54 -14.71 15.13
N HIS A 403 25.88 -13.43 15.25
CA HIS A 403 24.91 -12.35 15.45
C HIS A 403 23.95 -12.23 14.28
N GLU A 404 24.45 -12.30 13.04
CA GLU A 404 23.60 -12.22 11.84
C GLU A 404 22.60 -13.38 11.76
N ARG A 405 23.07 -14.61 12.04
CA ARG A 405 22.16 -15.77 12.08
C ARG A 405 21.14 -15.68 13.20
N GLN A 406 21.51 -15.13 14.35
CA GLN A 406 20.63 -14.98 15.49
C GLN A 406 19.49 -13.99 15.19
N GLU A 407 19.82 -12.84 14.60
CA GLU A 407 18.84 -11.84 14.19
C GLU A 407 17.86 -12.38 13.13
N HIS A 408 18.37 -13.14 12.18
CA HIS A 408 17.54 -13.81 11.19
C HIS A 408 16.57 -14.81 11.85
N LEU A 409 17.07 -15.59 12.81
CA LEU A 409 16.24 -16.56 13.55
C LEU A 409 15.11 -15.87 14.32
N TYR A 410 15.39 -14.77 15.02
CA TYR A 410 14.41 -14.03 15.79
C TYR A 410 13.29 -13.44 14.91
N ALA A 411 13.70 -12.82 13.80
CA ALA A 411 12.74 -12.27 12.84
C ALA A 411 11.86 -13.36 12.21
N THR A 412 12.46 -14.48 11.83
CA THR A 412 11.74 -15.63 11.26
C THR A 412 10.77 -16.22 12.26
N ALA A 413 11.17 -16.38 13.54
CA ALA A 413 10.30 -16.89 14.61
C ALA A 413 9.05 -16.02 14.82
N ALA A 414 9.19 -14.69 14.73
CA ALA A 414 8.04 -13.78 14.81
C ALA A 414 7.04 -13.99 13.66
N VAL A 415 7.53 -14.21 12.44
CA VAL A 415 6.69 -14.49 11.26
C VAL A 415 6.02 -15.88 11.37
N GLU A 416 6.78 -16.90 11.79
CA GLU A 416 6.28 -18.27 11.96
C GLU A 416 5.21 -18.34 13.06
N ALA A 417 5.46 -17.74 14.21
CA ALA A 417 4.48 -17.68 15.30
C ALA A 417 3.20 -16.94 14.88
N SER A 418 3.33 -15.82 14.17
CA SER A 418 2.16 -15.10 13.62
C SER A 418 1.31 -15.99 12.70
N SER A 419 1.95 -16.75 11.84
CA SER A 419 1.27 -17.63 10.87
C SER A 419 0.66 -18.86 11.58
N THR A 420 1.39 -19.46 12.52
CA THR A 420 0.96 -20.67 13.25
C THR A 420 -0.28 -20.40 14.11
N TYR A 421 -0.29 -19.29 14.83
CA TYR A 421 -1.38 -18.98 15.76
C TYR A 421 -2.42 -18.01 15.18
N SER A 422 -2.24 -17.59 13.92
CA SER A 422 -3.14 -16.63 13.25
C SER A 422 -3.34 -15.35 14.06
N LYS A 423 -2.27 -14.83 14.65
CA LYS A 423 -2.25 -13.60 15.44
C LYS A 423 -1.25 -12.60 14.85
N PRO A 424 -1.57 -11.30 14.81
CA PRO A 424 -0.61 -10.31 14.33
C PRO A 424 0.58 -10.20 15.29
N ILE A 425 1.78 -10.28 14.74
CA ILE A 425 3.05 -10.02 15.42
C ILE A 425 3.80 -8.96 14.62
N LEU A 426 3.86 -7.75 15.17
CA LEU A 426 4.44 -6.60 14.50
C LEU A 426 5.87 -6.36 15.02
N VAL A 427 6.83 -6.33 14.12
CA VAL A 427 8.24 -6.05 14.44
C VAL A 427 8.54 -4.59 14.17
N ALA A 428 9.02 -3.86 15.17
CA ALA A 428 9.38 -2.45 15.03
C ALA A 428 10.82 -2.18 15.47
N SER A 429 11.55 -1.44 14.63
CA SER A 429 12.93 -1.00 14.88
C SER A 429 13.26 0.21 13.99
N GLU A 430 13.95 1.21 14.54
CA GLU A 430 14.49 2.35 13.79
C GLU A 430 15.45 1.91 12.68
N LEU A 431 16.03 0.72 12.82
CA LEU A 431 16.92 0.14 11.82
C LEU A 431 16.23 -0.11 10.47
N ALA A 432 14.90 -0.21 10.45
CA ALA A 432 14.14 -0.29 9.22
C ALA A 432 14.41 0.90 8.27
N THR A 433 14.76 2.06 8.83
CA THR A 433 15.19 3.25 8.07
C THR A 433 16.70 3.44 8.09
N ALA A 434 17.32 3.33 9.28
CA ALA A 434 18.74 3.65 9.46
C ALA A 434 19.68 2.61 8.82
N ARG A 435 19.28 1.35 8.79
CA ARG A 435 20.07 0.22 8.29
C ARG A 435 19.15 -0.80 7.60
N PRO A 436 18.61 -0.48 6.42
CA PRO A 436 17.69 -1.37 5.71
C PRO A 436 18.31 -2.72 5.30
N ASP A 437 19.63 -2.80 5.31
CA ASP A 437 20.46 -3.99 5.08
C ASP A 437 20.68 -4.85 6.35
N ASN A 438 20.16 -4.42 7.52
CA ASN A 438 20.25 -5.20 8.75
C ASN A 438 19.60 -6.59 8.57
N PRO A 439 20.25 -7.68 9.03
CA PRO A 439 19.75 -9.05 8.85
C PRO A 439 18.32 -9.27 9.35
N MET A 440 17.94 -8.65 10.47
CA MET A 440 16.57 -8.71 10.99
C MET A 440 15.57 -8.01 10.03
N VAL A 441 15.91 -6.78 9.60
CA VAL A 441 15.05 -6.02 8.67
C VAL A 441 14.88 -6.78 7.36
N ALA A 442 15.97 -7.31 6.82
CA ALA A 442 15.98 -8.11 5.59
C ALA A 442 15.12 -9.39 5.75
N ALA A 443 15.19 -10.07 6.89
CA ALA A 443 14.41 -11.28 7.17
C ALA A 443 12.91 -10.98 7.26
N VAL A 444 12.50 -9.92 7.98
CA VAL A 444 11.09 -9.49 8.09
C VAL A 444 10.53 -9.13 6.70
N ARG A 445 11.28 -8.33 5.92
CA ARG A 445 10.88 -7.93 4.56
C ARG A 445 10.88 -9.10 3.59
N GLY A 446 11.87 -9.98 3.67
CA GLY A 446 11.97 -11.18 2.84
C GLY A 446 10.79 -12.16 3.06
N ALA A 447 10.21 -12.14 4.26
CA ALA A 447 8.97 -12.86 4.58
C ALA A 447 7.68 -12.11 4.14
N GLY A 448 7.81 -10.99 3.43
CA GLY A 448 6.67 -10.19 2.97
C GLY A 448 5.95 -9.41 4.08
N ARG A 449 6.63 -9.14 5.20
CA ARG A 449 6.07 -8.40 6.35
C ARG A 449 6.66 -7.00 6.43
N LEU A 450 5.88 -6.05 6.94
CA LEU A 450 6.39 -4.71 7.22
C LEU A 450 7.24 -4.73 8.51
N CYS A 451 8.47 -4.20 8.42
CA CYS A 451 9.27 -3.81 9.57
C CYS A 451 8.99 -2.33 9.85
N TYR A 452 8.32 -2.04 10.96
CA TYR A 452 7.92 -0.67 11.31
C TYR A 452 9.11 0.14 11.79
N THR A 453 9.14 1.42 11.45
CA THR A 453 10.26 2.31 11.81
C THR A 453 10.21 2.80 13.26
N SER A 454 9.06 2.62 13.94
CA SER A 454 8.89 2.93 15.36
C SER A 454 7.74 2.12 15.96
N ALA A 455 7.74 1.98 17.29
CA ALA A 455 6.65 1.38 18.05
C ALA A 455 5.32 2.11 17.84
N ASP A 456 5.33 3.45 17.84
CA ASP A 456 4.11 4.26 17.63
C ASP A 456 3.42 3.96 16.31
N ARG A 457 4.19 3.79 15.22
CA ARG A 457 3.65 3.45 13.91
C ARG A 457 3.06 2.04 13.91
N ALA A 458 3.73 1.07 14.54
CA ALA A 458 3.20 -0.28 14.65
C ALA A 458 1.92 -0.31 15.49
N VAL A 459 1.88 0.38 16.63
CA VAL A 459 0.70 0.51 17.50
C VAL A 459 -0.47 1.18 16.76
N ALA A 460 -0.22 2.28 16.06
CA ALA A 460 -1.26 2.96 15.27
C ALA A 460 -1.85 2.05 14.18
N ALA A 461 -1.02 1.29 13.48
CA ALA A 461 -1.47 0.36 12.46
C ALA A 461 -2.24 -0.84 13.05
N LEU A 462 -1.74 -1.41 14.16
CA LEU A 462 -2.42 -2.49 14.88
C LEU A 462 -3.79 -2.05 15.40
N GLY A 463 -3.89 -0.84 15.97
CA GLY A 463 -5.16 -0.30 16.45
C GLY A 463 -6.20 -0.13 15.35
N GLN A 464 -5.80 0.30 14.16
CA GLN A 464 -6.70 0.34 13.01
C GLN A 464 -7.12 -1.07 12.57
N ALA A 465 -6.23 -2.05 12.59
CA ALA A 465 -6.57 -3.44 12.29
C ALA A 465 -7.57 -4.01 13.32
N SER A 466 -7.38 -3.74 14.62
CA SER A 466 -8.31 -4.11 15.70
C SER A 466 -9.68 -3.46 15.52
N ARG A 467 -9.70 -2.16 15.20
CA ARG A 467 -10.94 -1.42 14.89
C ARG A 467 -11.71 -2.05 13.74
N TYR A 468 -11.04 -2.36 12.64
CA TYR A 468 -11.67 -3.02 11.49
C TYR A 468 -12.21 -4.41 11.86
N ALA A 469 -11.40 -5.22 12.52
CA ALA A 469 -11.80 -6.55 12.96
C ALA A 469 -13.06 -6.52 13.85
N THR A 470 -13.11 -5.58 14.79
CA THR A 470 -14.27 -5.37 15.67
C THR A 470 -15.49 -4.87 14.90
N TRP A 471 -15.31 -3.89 14.01
CA TRP A 471 -16.38 -3.37 13.15
C TRP A 471 -16.99 -4.46 12.28
N ARG A 472 -16.16 -5.31 11.68
CA ARG A 472 -16.58 -6.41 10.80
C ARG A 472 -17.34 -7.48 11.58
N ARG A 473 -16.80 -7.97 12.72
CA ARG A 473 -17.47 -8.97 13.57
C ARG A 473 -18.86 -8.53 14.06
N ALA A 474 -19.05 -7.26 14.32
CA ALA A 474 -20.35 -6.73 14.74
C ALA A 474 -21.41 -6.72 13.62
N ARG A 475 -21.06 -7.09 12.38
CA ARG A 475 -21.91 -6.98 11.18
C ARG A 475 -21.98 -8.26 10.33
N THR A 476 -21.11 -9.22 10.58
CA THR A 476 -21.16 -10.59 10.06
C THR A 476 -21.69 -11.55 11.13
#